data_c9ad0831fced71b9fdbcb032db99ada8
#
_entry.id   c9ad0831fced71b9fdbcb032db99ada8
#
_cell.length_a   1.000
_cell.length_b   1.000
_cell.length_c   1.000
_cell.angle_alpha   90.00
_cell.angle_beta   90.00
_cell.angle_gamma   90.00
#
_symmetry.space_group_name_H-M   'P 1'
#
loop_
_entity.id
_entity.type
_entity.pdbx_description
1 polymer ?
#
loop_
_entity_poly.entity_id
_entity_poly.type
_entity_poly.pdbx_seq_one_letter_code
_entity_poly.pdbx_strand_id
1 'polypeptide(L)'
;RLAPLLDATSDDAPLAKYRASLVEGFVVSAGGVGDSLGRAAGGALVARLKAGGLGLQTAVAEELCAVLERRQGCDRVTIPLLRVLDLCFSSGAFAAVAPAPPAPPAPFAARLAKGLRTELRGSRDVAKLCLGVQALCHLAALGAEERAEEGEGESAARENPPARELATHALLALLVNRYPRVRRVAAEQLYVTLLGMDGDEYGGDAEAAAELLSDTRWDAELAVVKPARNELYPLLGLVAPANATAAPKGKGVAAAATDENESYAALVGSAGY
;
A
#
# COMPACT_ATOMS: atom_id res chain seq x y z
N ARG A 1 25.30 14.36 0.83
CA ARG A 1 26.26 14.61 -0.30
C ARG A 1 25.79 14.00 -1.62
N LEU A 2 25.00 12.93 -1.63
CA LEU A 2 24.53 12.25 -2.86
C LEU A 2 23.23 12.85 -3.42
N ALA A 3 22.42 13.53 -2.61
CA ALA A 3 21.13 14.05 -3.04
C ALA A 3 21.20 15.01 -4.27
N PRO A 4 22.20 15.91 -4.40
CA PRO A 4 22.35 16.73 -5.61
C PRO A 4 22.62 15.91 -6.90
N LEU A 5 23.16 14.69 -6.79
CA LEU A 5 23.39 13.84 -7.94
C LEU A 5 22.10 13.32 -8.58
N LEU A 6 20.98 13.30 -7.83
CA LEU A 6 19.68 12.92 -8.39
C LEU A 6 19.26 13.90 -9.50
N ASP A 7 19.56 15.20 -9.36
CA ASP A 7 19.24 16.18 -10.40
C ASP A 7 20.08 15.95 -11.65
N ALA A 8 21.39 15.78 -11.46
CA ALA A 8 22.30 15.51 -12.58
C ALA A 8 21.86 14.28 -13.37
N THR A 9 21.33 13.24 -12.70
CA THR A 9 20.80 12.03 -13.40
C THR A 9 19.44 12.29 -14.06
N SER A 10 18.75 13.39 -13.74
CA SER A 10 17.46 13.74 -14.37
C SER A 10 17.67 14.57 -15.64
N ASP A 11 18.67 15.47 -15.62
CA ASP A 11 18.91 16.43 -16.68
C ASP A 11 19.95 15.95 -17.72
N ASP A 12 20.84 15.02 -17.34
CA ASP A 12 21.92 14.52 -18.19
C ASP A 12 21.72 13.04 -18.57
N ALA A 13 21.44 12.78 -19.85
CA ALA A 13 21.23 11.44 -20.38
C ALA A 13 22.38 10.45 -20.10
N PRO A 14 23.70 10.80 -20.21
CA PRO A 14 24.79 9.94 -19.81
C PRO A 14 24.78 9.52 -18.35
N LEU A 15 24.26 10.38 -17.47
CA LEU A 15 24.17 10.09 -16.02
C LEU A 15 22.88 9.37 -15.62
N ALA A 16 21.87 9.36 -16.47
CA ALA A 16 20.58 8.69 -16.19
C ALA A 16 20.76 7.20 -15.83
N LYS A 17 21.75 6.53 -16.39
CA LYS A 17 22.09 5.12 -16.08
C LYS A 17 22.45 4.87 -14.61
N TYR A 18 22.89 5.91 -13.89
CA TYR A 18 23.25 5.80 -12.47
C TYR A 18 22.07 6.05 -11.53
N ARG A 19 20.93 6.58 -12.05
CA ARG A 19 19.74 6.92 -11.25
C ARG A 19 19.24 5.71 -10.47
N ALA A 20 19.12 4.57 -11.12
CA ALA A 20 18.67 3.32 -10.50
C ALA A 20 19.48 2.96 -9.25
N SER A 21 20.82 2.99 -9.38
CA SER A 21 21.72 2.67 -8.26
C SER A 21 21.70 3.73 -7.16
N LEU A 22 21.55 5.00 -7.52
CA LEU A 22 21.44 6.09 -6.56
C LEU A 22 20.15 5.99 -5.77
N VAL A 23 19.00 5.78 -6.42
CA VAL A 23 17.71 5.66 -5.77
C VAL A 23 17.68 4.42 -4.88
N GLU A 24 18.15 3.26 -5.37
CA GLU A 24 18.23 2.05 -4.55
C GLU A 24 19.15 2.25 -3.33
N GLY A 25 20.27 2.95 -3.50
CA GLY A 25 21.17 3.30 -2.40
C GLY A 25 20.51 4.23 -1.36
N PHE A 26 19.72 5.20 -1.81
CA PHE A 26 18.90 6.04 -0.91
C PHE A 26 17.83 5.22 -0.17
N VAL A 27 17.14 4.33 -0.89
CA VAL A 27 16.13 3.44 -0.30
C VAL A 27 16.73 2.63 0.85
N VAL A 28 17.84 1.94 0.61
CA VAL A 28 18.49 1.10 1.63
C VAL A 28 19.03 1.95 2.79
N SER A 29 19.55 3.14 2.50
CA SER A 29 20.12 4.02 3.52
C SER A 29 19.05 4.73 4.36
N ALA A 30 18.00 5.25 3.73
CA ALA A 30 16.94 6.00 4.40
C ALA A 30 15.91 5.11 5.11
N GLY A 31 15.59 3.97 4.49
CA GLY A 31 14.63 2.99 5.04
C GLY A 31 15.26 1.95 5.96
N GLY A 32 16.60 1.96 6.13
CA GLY A 32 17.33 1.05 7.02
C GLY A 32 17.04 1.32 8.50
N VAL A 33 17.46 0.38 9.35
CA VAL A 33 17.20 0.41 10.80
C VAL A 33 18.18 1.30 11.59
N GLY A 34 19.16 1.91 10.93
CA GLY A 34 20.17 2.77 11.59
C GLY A 34 19.64 4.17 11.90
N ASP A 35 19.54 4.51 13.21
CA ASP A 35 18.76 5.67 13.68
C ASP A 35 19.22 7.05 13.20
N SER A 36 20.50 7.35 13.12
CA SER A 36 20.97 8.70 12.74
C SER A 36 21.19 8.84 11.24
N LEU A 37 21.84 7.86 10.63
CA LEU A 37 22.14 7.87 9.19
C LEU A 37 20.86 7.74 8.35
N GLY A 38 19.94 6.85 8.76
CA GLY A 38 18.66 6.66 8.10
C GLY A 38 17.82 7.94 8.10
N ARG A 39 17.71 8.61 9.26
CA ARG A 39 17.01 9.89 9.39
C ARG A 39 17.64 10.98 8.55
N ALA A 40 18.97 11.09 8.57
CA ALA A 40 19.68 12.08 7.77
C ALA A 40 19.53 11.83 6.26
N ALA A 41 19.60 10.58 5.82
CA ALA A 41 19.41 10.20 4.41
C ALA A 41 17.96 10.45 3.95
N GLY A 42 16.97 10.05 4.77
CA GLY A 42 15.56 10.29 4.50
C GLY A 42 15.22 11.77 4.46
N GLY A 43 15.68 12.56 5.42
CA GLY A 43 15.50 14.00 5.44
C GLY A 43 16.14 14.70 4.23
N ALA A 44 17.34 14.27 3.81
CA ALA A 44 18.00 14.79 2.61
C ALA A 44 17.24 14.45 1.32
N LEU A 45 16.69 13.21 1.22
CA LEU A 45 15.87 12.80 0.09
C LEU A 45 14.59 13.64 0.00
N VAL A 46 13.86 13.74 1.11
CA VAL A 46 12.62 14.55 1.19
C VAL A 46 12.88 16.01 0.83
N ALA A 47 13.89 16.63 1.44
CA ALA A 47 14.24 18.03 1.16
C ALA A 47 14.57 18.23 -0.32
N ARG A 48 15.27 17.26 -0.94
CA ARG A 48 15.64 17.34 -2.35
C ARG A 48 14.44 17.17 -3.28
N LEU A 49 13.55 16.22 -2.99
CA LEU A 49 12.32 16.02 -3.77
C LEU A 49 11.41 17.24 -3.72
N LYS A 50 11.25 17.86 -2.55
CA LYS A 50 10.46 19.09 -2.41
C LYS A 50 11.05 20.27 -3.19
N ALA A 51 12.37 20.38 -3.25
CA ALA A 51 13.05 21.43 -4.00
C ALA A 51 13.12 21.19 -5.50
N GLY A 52 13.07 19.92 -5.95
CA GLY A 52 13.35 19.53 -7.34
C GLY A 52 12.16 19.60 -8.30
N GLY A 53 10.96 19.94 -7.81
CA GLY A 53 9.77 20.08 -8.65
C GLY A 53 9.29 18.77 -9.30
N LEU A 54 8.34 18.91 -10.25
CA LEU A 54 7.63 17.78 -10.88
C LEU A 54 8.57 16.79 -11.57
N GLY A 55 9.55 17.27 -12.35
CA GLY A 55 10.42 16.39 -13.13
C GLY A 55 11.24 15.43 -12.26
N LEU A 56 11.87 15.94 -11.19
CA LEU A 56 12.63 15.12 -10.26
C LEU A 56 11.72 14.15 -9.48
N GLN A 57 10.57 14.64 -9.01
CA GLN A 57 9.62 13.80 -8.28
C GLN A 57 9.12 12.64 -9.16
N THR A 58 8.76 12.92 -10.42
CA THR A 58 8.36 11.88 -11.38
C THR A 58 9.48 10.87 -11.61
N ALA A 59 10.70 11.35 -11.89
CA ALA A 59 11.84 10.46 -12.17
C ALA A 59 12.16 9.54 -10.98
N VAL A 60 12.09 10.06 -9.74
CA VAL A 60 12.34 9.28 -8.54
C VAL A 60 11.17 8.32 -8.25
N ALA A 61 9.93 8.76 -8.41
CA ALA A 61 8.74 7.91 -8.22
C ALA A 61 8.74 6.71 -9.18
N GLU A 62 9.03 6.95 -10.46
CA GLU A 62 9.18 5.89 -11.46
C GLU A 62 10.31 4.91 -11.11
N GLU A 63 11.44 5.43 -10.62
CA GLU A 63 12.56 4.58 -10.22
C GLU A 63 12.24 3.76 -8.96
N LEU A 64 11.47 4.31 -7.99
CA LEU A 64 11.00 3.53 -6.83
C LEU A 64 10.08 2.37 -7.26
N CYS A 65 9.21 2.60 -8.25
CA CYS A 65 8.43 1.52 -8.86
C CYS A 65 9.34 0.46 -9.49
N ALA A 66 10.33 0.89 -10.25
CA ALA A 66 11.28 -0.02 -10.88
C ALA A 66 12.13 -0.80 -9.86
N VAL A 67 12.51 -0.17 -8.74
CA VAL A 67 13.17 -0.86 -7.62
C VAL A 67 12.27 -1.94 -7.04
N LEU A 68 10.99 -1.62 -6.78
CA LEU A 68 10.02 -2.59 -6.28
C LEU A 68 9.89 -3.79 -7.23
N GLU A 69 9.74 -3.54 -8.54
CA GLU A 69 9.57 -4.57 -9.56
C GLU A 69 10.83 -5.48 -9.65
N ARG A 70 12.02 -4.89 -9.64
CA ARG A 70 13.29 -5.65 -9.71
C ARG A 70 13.60 -6.43 -8.43
N ARG A 71 13.12 -5.98 -7.28
CA ARG A 71 13.49 -6.49 -5.96
C ARG A 71 12.34 -7.18 -5.23
N GLN A 72 11.28 -7.58 -5.95
CA GLN A 72 10.18 -8.34 -5.36
C GLN A 72 10.71 -9.57 -4.61
N GLY A 73 10.18 -9.78 -3.40
CA GLY A 73 10.60 -10.87 -2.51
C GLY A 73 11.96 -10.67 -1.82
N CYS A 74 12.66 -9.55 -2.07
CA CYS A 74 13.92 -9.22 -1.41
C CYS A 74 13.68 -8.28 -0.22
N ASP A 75 13.35 -8.81 0.95
CA ASP A 75 12.99 -8.04 2.16
C ASP A 75 14.05 -7.03 2.58
N ARG A 76 15.33 -7.30 2.28
CA ARG A 76 16.44 -6.37 2.54
C ARG A 76 16.28 -5.03 1.80
N VAL A 77 15.57 -5.01 0.69
CA VAL A 77 15.32 -3.81 -0.13
C VAL A 77 13.86 -3.37 -0.01
N THR A 78 12.92 -4.31 -0.04
CA THR A 78 11.49 -3.98 -0.08
C THR A 78 10.99 -3.40 1.25
N ILE A 79 11.47 -3.86 2.40
CA ILE A 79 11.11 -3.25 3.70
C ILE A 79 11.62 -1.80 3.82
N PRO A 80 12.91 -1.49 3.54
CA PRO A 80 13.36 -0.11 3.42
C PRO A 80 12.58 0.72 2.41
N LEU A 81 12.21 0.16 1.26
CA LEU A 81 11.41 0.84 0.24
C LEU A 81 10.04 1.25 0.78
N LEU A 82 9.34 0.36 1.48
CA LEU A 82 8.04 0.67 2.08
C LEU A 82 8.14 1.85 3.07
N ARG A 83 9.20 1.91 3.87
CA ARG A 83 9.46 3.03 4.80
C ARG A 83 9.75 4.34 4.07
N VAL A 84 10.51 4.28 2.96
CA VAL A 84 10.81 5.45 2.15
C VAL A 84 9.56 5.96 1.44
N LEU A 85 8.70 5.07 0.95
CA LEU A 85 7.40 5.44 0.37
C LEU A 85 6.54 6.16 1.40
N ASP A 86 6.37 5.57 2.59
CA ASP A 86 5.63 6.19 3.68
C ASP A 86 6.20 7.57 4.04
N LEU A 87 7.52 7.69 4.18
CA LEU A 87 8.19 8.96 4.44
C LEU A 87 7.95 10.00 3.33
N CYS A 88 8.05 9.62 2.07
CA CYS A 88 7.86 10.53 0.95
C CYS A 88 6.41 11.02 0.83
N PHE A 89 5.44 10.14 0.98
CA PHE A 89 4.02 10.50 0.95
C PHE A 89 3.63 11.35 2.17
N SER A 90 3.93 10.88 3.38
CA SER A 90 3.57 11.57 4.63
C SER A 90 4.21 12.95 4.76
N SER A 91 5.41 13.13 4.21
CA SER A 91 6.08 14.44 4.19
C SER A 91 5.60 15.36 3.06
N GLY A 92 4.76 14.91 2.12
CA GLY A 92 4.38 15.67 0.93
C GLY A 92 5.51 15.83 -0.09
N ALA A 93 6.53 14.97 -0.09
CA ALA A 93 7.63 15.03 -1.04
C ALA A 93 7.20 14.69 -2.48
N PHE A 94 6.05 14.04 -2.65
CA PHE A 94 5.43 13.73 -3.93
C PHE A 94 4.22 14.61 -4.27
N ALA A 95 4.06 15.76 -3.61
CA ALA A 95 2.90 16.62 -3.84
C ALA A 95 2.74 17.10 -5.30
N ALA A 96 3.84 17.22 -6.05
CA ALA A 96 3.78 17.64 -7.45
C ALA A 96 3.36 16.48 -8.41
N VAL A 97 3.62 15.22 -8.03
CA VAL A 97 3.23 14.03 -8.80
C VAL A 97 1.98 13.35 -8.26
N ALA A 98 1.52 13.75 -7.07
CA ALA A 98 0.23 13.39 -6.54
C ALA A 98 -0.76 14.48 -6.97
N PRO A 99 -1.51 14.29 -8.05
CA PRO A 99 -2.37 15.35 -8.56
C PRO A 99 -3.46 15.68 -7.54
N ALA A 100 -3.60 16.98 -7.28
CA ALA A 100 -4.86 17.48 -6.81
C ALA A 100 -5.85 17.42 -7.99
N PRO A 101 -7.12 17.04 -7.77
CA PRO A 101 -8.12 17.06 -8.84
C PRO A 101 -8.12 18.45 -9.54
N PRO A 102 -8.27 18.56 -10.88
CA PRO A 102 -8.70 17.53 -11.84
C PRO A 102 -7.58 16.90 -12.70
N ALA A 103 -6.34 16.83 -12.23
CA ALA A 103 -5.27 16.27 -13.05
C ALA A 103 -5.29 14.72 -13.08
N PRO A 104 -5.01 14.07 -14.23
CA PRO A 104 -4.96 12.61 -14.31
C PRO A 104 -3.86 12.06 -13.37
N PRO A 105 -4.11 10.93 -12.67
CA PRO A 105 -3.13 10.35 -11.77
C PRO A 105 -1.86 9.96 -12.53
N ALA A 106 -0.74 10.17 -11.86
CA ALA A 106 0.54 9.81 -12.45
C ALA A 106 0.61 8.27 -12.69
N PRO A 107 1.08 7.84 -13.87
CA PRO A 107 1.15 6.40 -14.23
C PRO A 107 1.89 5.53 -13.21
N PHE A 108 2.82 6.13 -12.44
CA PHE A 108 3.57 5.42 -11.41
C PHE A 108 2.67 4.89 -10.27
N ALA A 109 1.59 5.59 -9.93
CA ALA A 109 0.75 5.25 -8.76
C ALA A 109 0.04 3.90 -8.96
N ALA A 110 -0.51 3.66 -10.15
CA ALA A 110 -1.14 2.38 -10.49
C ALA A 110 -0.11 1.24 -10.55
N ARG A 111 1.07 1.49 -11.13
CA ARG A 111 2.19 0.53 -11.13
C ARG A 111 2.64 0.20 -9.71
N LEU A 112 2.78 1.21 -8.85
CA LEU A 112 3.17 1.04 -7.46
C LEU A 112 2.13 0.21 -6.69
N ALA A 113 0.83 0.52 -6.81
CA ALA A 113 -0.25 -0.23 -6.19
C ALA A 113 -0.25 -1.71 -6.62
N LYS A 114 -0.06 -1.98 -7.91
CA LYS A 114 0.06 -3.34 -8.45
C LYS A 114 1.30 -4.07 -7.92
N GLY A 115 2.43 -3.40 -7.88
CA GLY A 115 3.69 -3.93 -7.33
C GLY A 115 3.57 -4.25 -5.85
N LEU A 116 2.99 -3.35 -5.04
CA LEU A 116 2.74 -3.55 -3.61
C LEU A 116 1.79 -4.74 -3.37
N ARG A 117 0.69 -4.81 -4.11
CA ARG A 117 -0.23 -5.95 -4.01
C ARG A 117 0.48 -7.29 -4.28
N THR A 118 1.37 -7.33 -5.26
CA THR A 118 2.15 -8.53 -5.59
C THR A 118 3.13 -8.87 -4.48
N GLU A 119 3.86 -7.88 -3.96
CA GLU A 119 4.87 -8.03 -2.92
C GLU A 119 4.29 -8.49 -1.56
N LEU A 120 3.10 -7.99 -1.22
CA LEU A 120 2.43 -8.32 0.04
C LEU A 120 1.69 -9.66 -0.01
N ARG A 121 1.37 -10.13 -1.22
CA ARG A 121 0.63 -11.37 -1.40
C ARG A 121 1.41 -12.58 -0.88
N GLY A 122 0.84 -13.27 0.10
CA GLY A 122 1.46 -14.46 0.70
C GLY A 122 2.64 -14.18 1.64
N SER A 123 2.96 -12.90 1.90
CA SER A 123 3.98 -12.54 2.87
C SER A 123 3.63 -13.07 4.27
N ARG A 124 4.65 -13.52 5.00
CA ARG A 124 4.56 -13.97 6.39
C ARG A 124 5.10 -12.95 7.39
N ASP A 125 5.76 -11.92 6.91
CA ASP A 125 6.29 -10.85 7.75
C ASP A 125 5.20 -9.84 8.08
N VAL A 126 4.74 -9.86 9.34
CA VAL A 126 3.70 -8.96 9.85
C VAL A 126 4.15 -7.50 9.81
N ALA A 127 5.42 -7.20 10.08
CA ALA A 127 5.93 -5.84 10.04
C ALA A 127 5.92 -5.30 8.61
N LYS A 128 6.35 -6.10 7.63
CA LYS A 128 6.28 -5.78 6.21
C LYS A 128 4.83 -5.54 5.75
N LEU A 129 3.90 -6.42 6.18
CA LEU A 129 2.47 -6.26 5.84
C LEU A 129 1.91 -4.95 6.41
N CYS A 130 2.24 -4.58 7.65
CA CYS A 130 1.79 -3.32 8.24
C CYS A 130 2.38 -2.09 7.53
N LEU A 131 3.66 -2.12 7.13
CA LEU A 131 4.26 -1.06 6.31
C LEU A 131 3.59 -0.97 4.93
N GLY A 132 3.25 -2.12 4.34
CA GLY A 132 2.51 -2.18 3.09
C GLY A 132 1.11 -1.57 3.19
N VAL A 133 0.42 -1.74 4.31
CA VAL A 133 -0.87 -1.07 4.59
C VAL A 133 -0.70 0.44 4.50
N GLN A 134 0.31 1.02 5.17
CA GLN A 134 0.55 2.47 5.15
C GLN A 134 0.78 2.98 3.72
N ALA A 135 1.66 2.31 2.96
CA ALA A 135 1.90 2.68 1.56
C ALA A 135 0.65 2.59 0.68
N LEU A 136 -0.20 1.56 0.88
CA LEU A 136 -1.47 1.41 0.16
C LEU A 136 -2.48 2.51 0.55
N CYS A 137 -2.54 2.91 1.82
CA CYS A 137 -3.42 3.99 2.27
C CYS A 137 -3.04 5.33 1.62
N HIS A 138 -1.75 5.64 1.50
CA HIS A 138 -1.32 6.82 0.74
C HIS A 138 -1.78 6.79 -0.71
N LEU A 139 -1.72 5.63 -1.39
CA LEU A 139 -2.19 5.49 -2.76
C LEU A 139 -3.73 5.55 -2.88
N ALA A 140 -4.44 5.03 -1.87
CA ALA A 140 -5.89 5.14 -1.80
C ALA A 140 -6.38 6.59 -1.59
N ALA A 141 -5.57 7.41 -0.90
CA ALA A 141 -5.83 8.83 -0.68
C ALA A 141 -5.47 9.73 -1.87
N LEU A 142 -4.78 9.22 -2.89
CA LEU A 142 -4.52 10.01 -4.10
C LEU A 142 -5.84 10.33 -4.81
N GLY A 143 -5.92 11.52 -5.46
CA GLY A 143 -7.11 11.99 -6.15
C GLY A 143 -7.72 10.93 -7.07
N ALA A 144 -9.05 10.87 -7.12
CA ALA A 144 -9.74 10.07 -8.11
C ALA A 144 -9.46 10.65 -9.50
N GLU A 145 -9.25 9.79 -10.49
CA GLU A 145 -9.47 10.21 -11.86
C GLU A 145 -10.92 10.70 -11.95
N GLU A 146 -11.15 11.90 -12.52
CA GLU A 146 -12.49 12.26 -12.93
C GLU A 146 -13.04 11.07 -13.72
N ARG A 147 -14.14 10.50 -13.23
CA ARG A 147 -14.95 9.62 -14.05
C ARG A 147 -15.33 10.47 -15.24
N ALA A 148 -14.63 10.30 -16.37
CA ALA A 148 -15.15 10.74 -17.62
C ALA A 148 -16.60 10.24 -17.64
N GLU A 149 -17.56 11.14 -17.93
CA GLU A 149 -18.98 10.81 -18.09
C GLU A 149 -19.09 9.85 -19.30
N GLU A 150 -18.62 8.63 -19.11
CA GLU A 150 -18.83 7.54 -20.05
C GLU A 150 -20.20 6.98 -19.71
N GLY A 151 -21.08 7.13 -20.71
CA GLY A 151 -22.46 6.74 -20.66
C GLY A 151 -22.70 5.38 -20.02
N GLU A 152 -23.88 5.25 -19.43
CA GLU A 152 -24.45 4.05 -18.84
C GLU A 152 -24.34 2.83 -19.79
N GLY A 153 -23.20 2.15 -19.79
CA GLY A 153 -22.98 0.99 -20.64
C GLY A 153 -21.71 0.25 -20.28
N GLU A 154 -21.89 -0.92 -19.69
CA GLU A 154 -20.92 -1.98 -19.50
C GLU A 154 -19.70 -1.67 -18.63
N SER A 155 -19.75 -2.22 -17.44
CA SER A 155 -18.60 -2.58 -16.60
C SER A 155 -17.68 -3.60 -17.31
N ALA A 156 -17.14 -3.22 -18.47
CA ALA A 156 -16.02 -3.92 -19.06
C ALA A 156 -14.84 -3.74 -18.12
N ALA A 157 -14.21 -4.83 -17.71
CA ALA A 157 -13.00 -4.82 -16.90
C ALA A 157 -12.00 -3.85 -17.54
N ARG A 158 -11.82 -2.67 -16.92
CA ARG A 158 -10.88 -1.67 -17.42
C ARG A 158 -9.49 -2.30 -17.47
N GLU A 159 -8.82 -2.19 -18.62
CA GLU A 159 -7.46 -2.72 -18.80
C GLU A 159 -6.48 -2.15 -17.75
N ASN A 160 -6.73 -0.93 -17.23
CA ASN A 160 -5.95 -0.29 -16.20
C ASN A 160 -6.86 0.40 -15.16
N PRO A 161 -7.20 -0.30 -14.06
CA PRO A 161 -7.95 0.32 -12.97
C PRO A 161 -7.11 1.42 -12.29
N PRO A 162 -7.76 2.49 -11.79
CA PRO A 162 -7.09 3.60 -11.13
C PRO A 162 -6.31 3.15 -9.89
N ALA A 163 -5.26 3.91 -9.53
CA ALA A 163 -4.39 3.58 -8.40
C ALA A 163 -5.18 3.42 -7.09
N ARG A 164 -6.16 4.29 -6.83
CA ARG A 164 -7.06 4.24 -5.68
C ARG A 164 -7.81 2.92 -5.61
N GLU A 165 -8.42 2.49 -6.71
CA GLU A 165 -9.17 1.24 -6.77
C GLU A 165 -8.27 0.03 -6.49
N LEU A 166 -7.10 -0.03 -7.13
CA LEU A 166 -6.10 -1.09 -6.89
C LEU A 166 -5.63 -1.15 -5.44
N ALA A 167 -5.35 0.02 -4.84
CA ALA A 167 -4.89 0.13 -3.46
C ALA A 167 -6.01 -0.27 -2.48
N THR A 168 -7.24 0.21 -2.69
CA THR A 168 -8.38 -0.13 -1.84
C THR A 168 -8.70 -1.62 -1.92
N HIS A 169 -8.71 -2.22 -3.12
CA HIS A 169 -8.84 -3.68 -3.25
C HIS A 169 -7.76 -4.46 -2.48
N ALA A 170 -6.52 -3.97 -2.50
CA ALA A 170 -5.43 -4.61 -1.76
C ALA A 170 -5.62 -4.45 -0.23
N LEU A 171 -6.09 -3.30 0.25
CA LEU A 171 -6.43 -3.07 1.66
C LEU A 171 -7.58 -3.97 2.12
N LEU A 172 -8.66 -4.06 1.33
CA LEU A 172 -9.78 -4.98 1.63
C LEU A 172 -9.34 -6.45 1.67
N ALA A 173 -8.36 -6.85 0.85
CA ALA A 173 -7.77 -8.19 0.93
C ALA A 173 -6.97 -8.39 2.23
N LEU A 174 -6.32 -7.35 2.76
CA LEU A 174 -5.58 -7.40 4.03
C LEU A 174 -6.50 -7.43 5.26
N LEU A 175 -7.75 -6.93 5.18
CA LEU A 175 -8.76 -7.07 6.22
C LEU A 175 -9.16 -8.52 6.53
N VAL A 176 -8.88 -9.45 5.65
CA VAL A 176 -9.08 -10.89 5.87
C VAL A 176 -7.74 -11.65 5.89
N ASN A 177 -6.65 -10.95 6.21
CA ASN A 177 -5.36 -11.59 6.41
C ASN A 177 -5.40 -12.56 7.60
N ARG A 178 -4.59 -13.63 7.55
CA ARG A 178 -4.51 -14.60 8.64
C ARG A 178 -4.03 -14.01 9.97
N TYR A 179 -3.24 -12.93 9.94
CA TYR A 179 -2.71 -12.27 11.13
C TYR A 179 -3.70 -11.22 11.66
N PRO A 180 -4.26 -11.38 12.88
CA PRO A 180 -5.20 -10.42 13.48
C PRO A 180 -4.65 -8.99 13.54
N ARG A 181 -3.35 -8.86 13.86
CA ARG A 181 -2.67 -7.55 13.91
C ARG A 181 -2.72 -6.82 12.56
N VAL A 182 -2.50 -7.54 11.46
CA VAL A 182 -2.55 -6.94 10.11
C VAL A 182 -3.96 -6.47 9.78
N ARG A 183 -4.98 -7.26 10.10
CA ARG A 183 -6.38 -6.90 9.89
C ARG A 183 -6.76 -5.63 10.64
N ARG A 184 -6.37 -5.55 11.93
CA ARG A 184 -6.64 -4.36 12.75
C ARG A 184 -5.93 -3.13 12.19
N VAL A 185 -4.63 -3.22 11.89
CA VAL A 185 -3.89 -2.09 11.30
C VAL A 185 -4.48 -1.67 9.97
N ALA A 186 -4.90 -2.62 9.11
CA ALA A 186 -5.54 -2.29 7.84
C ALA A 186 -6.86 -1.55 8.04
N ALA A 187 -7.68 -1.97 9.00
CA ALA A 187 -8.94 -1.31 9.33
C ALA A 187 -8.73 0.10 9.90
N GLU A 188 -7.84 0.23 10.89
CA GLU A 188 -7.50 1.51 11.52
C GLU A 188 -6.96 2.52 10.50
N GLN A 189 -6.05 2.10 9.63
CA GLN A 189 -5.45 2.98 8.63
C GLN A 189 -6.43 3.34 7.50
N LEU A 190 -7.24 2.39 7.05
CA LEU A 190 -8.29 2.67 6.06
C LEU A 190 -9.34 3.62 6.62
N TYR A 191 -9.77 3.42 7.88
CA TYR A 191 -10.67 4.34 8.58
C TYR A 191 -10.14 5.77 8.60
N VAL A 192 -8.86 5.95 9.02
CA VAL A 192 -8.21 7.28 9.03
C VAL A 192 -8.13 7.86 7.62
N THR A 193 -7.87 7.04 6.61
CA THR A 193 -7.82 7.47 5.22
C THR A 193 -9.17 7.99 4.74
N LEU A 194 -10.27 7.28 5.06
CA LEU A 194 -11.64 7.68 4.70
C LEU A 194 -12.04 9.00 5.37
N LEU A 195 -11.69 9.17 6.65
CA LEU A 195 -11.98 10.42 7.38
C LEU A 195 -11.21 11.63 6.84
N GLY A 196 -10.07 11.42 6.20
CA GLY A 196 -9.24 12.47 5.62
C GLY A 196 -9.64 12.88 4.20
N MET A 197 -10.66 12.23 3.63
CA MET A 197 -11.12 12.45 2.26
C MET A 197 -12.51 13.09 2.26
N ASP A 198 -12.79 13.90 1.24
CA ASP A 198 -14.13 14.42 1.05
C ASP A 198 -15.10 13.28 0.66
N GLY A 199 -16.30 13.27 1.25
CA GLY A 199 -17.26 12.16 1.13
C GLY A 199 -17.63 11.77 -0.31
N ASP A 200 -17.60 12.73 -1.23
CA ASP A 200 -17.97 12.53 -2.64
C ASP A 200 -16.80 11.91 -3.48
N GLU A 201 -15.60 11.78 -2.90
CA GLU A 201 -14.45 11.24 -3.61
C GLU A 201 -14.50 9.72 -3.83
N TYR A 202 -15.21 8.98 -2.98
CA TYR A 202 -15.56 7.59 -3.24
C TYR A 202 -16.92 7.54 -3.93
N GLY A 203 -17.07 6.76 -4.96
CA GLY A 203 -18.35 6.59 -5.66
C GLY A 203 -19.41 5.78 -4.88
N GLY A 204 -19.31 5.77 -3.52
CA GLY A 204 -20.16 5.04 -2.59
C GLY A 204 -20.42 5.85 -1.33
N ASP A 205 -20.73 5.17 -0.23
CA ASP A 205 -20.99 5.76 1.09
C ASP A 205 -19.77 5.59 1.99
N ALA A 206 -18.86 6.58 1.96
CA ALA A 206 -17.62 6.55 2.75
C ALA A 206 -17.89 6.65 4.26
N GLU A 207 -18.97 7.33 4.68
CA GLU A 207 -19.37 7.47 6.09
C GLU A 207 -19.82 6.11 6.64
N ALA A 208 -20.71 5.41 5.95
CA ALA A 208 -21.14 4.07 6.33
C ALA A 208 -19.96 3.06 6.29
N ALA A 209 -19.02 3.21 5.35
CA ALA A 209 -17.81 2.39 5.32
C ALA A 209 -16.93 2.65 6.56
N ALA A 210 -16.74 3.90 6.97
CA ALA A 210 -15.99 4.26 8.16
C ALA A 210 -16.65 3.74 9.44
N GLU A 211 -17.98 3.84 9.56
CA GLU A 211 -18.75 3.28 10.68
C GLU A 211 -18.54 1.75 10.75
N LEU A 212 -18.69 1.04 9.64
CA LEU A 212 -18.49 -0.41 9.59
C LEU A 212 -17.07 -0.81 9.97
N LEU A 213 -16.06 -0.03 9.57
CA LEU A 213 -14.66 -0.26 9.95
C LEU A 213 -14.43 -0.07 11.45
N SER A 214 -15.09 0.91 12.06
CA SER A 214 -15.03 1.21 13.51
C SER A 214 -15.71 0.13 14.35
N ASP A 215 -16.88 -0.31 13.93
CA ASP A 215 -17.74 -1.21 14.71
C ASP A 215 -17.32 -2.68 14.64
N THR A 216 -16.53 -3.04 13.61
CA THR A 216 -16.12 -4.44 13.40
C THR A 216 -14.88 -4.80 14.23
N ARG A 217 -14.94 -5.93 14.92
CA ARG A 217 -13.77 -6.52 15.60
C ARG A 217 -12.86 -7.24 14.61
N TRP A 218 -11.91 -6.52 14.05
CA TRP A 218 -11.00 -7.05 13.02
C TRP A 218 -9.98 -8.08 13.52
N ASP A 219 -9.80 -8.19 14.82
CA ASP A 219 -8.99 -9.25 15.44
C ASP A 219 -9.76 -10.57 15.63
N ALA A 220 -11.08 -10.57 15.44
CA ALA A 220 -11.94 -11.73 15.54
C ALA A 220 -11.61 -12.82 14.48
N GLU A 221 -12.30 -13.95 14.56
CA GLU A 221 -12.16 -15.04 13.58
C GLU A 221 -12.55 -14.61 12.15
N LEU A 222 -11.93 -15.24 11.16
CA LEU A 222 -12.18 -14.94 9.74
C LEU A 222 -13.64 -15.10 9.32
N ALA A 223 -14.38 -15.99 10.00
CA ALA A 223 -15.81 -16.16 9.74
C ALA A 223 -16.63 -14.91 10.07
N VAL A 224 -16.19 -14.12 11.07
CA VAL A 224 -16.84 -12.87 11.49
C VAL A 224 -16.42 -11.71 10.59
N VAL A 225 -15.12 -11.58 10.28
CA VAL A 225 -14.61 -10.41 9.55
C VAL A 225 -14.86 -10.46 8.04
N LYS A 226 -15.02 -11.66 7.45
CA LYS A 226 -15.27 -11.79 6.00
C LYS A 226 -16.58 -11.14 5.53
N PRO A 227 -17.74 -11.34 6.21
CA PRO A 227 -18.98 -10.64 5.86
C PRO A 227 -18.80 -9.12 5.88
N ALA A 228 -18.29 -8.56 6.99
CA ALA A 228 -18.06 -7.13 7.12
C ALA A 228 -17.15 -6.58 6.00
N ARG A 229 -16.04 -7.28 5.69
CA ARG A 229 -15.20 -6.90 4.56
C ARG A 229 -15.96 -6.92 3.22
N ASN A 230 -16.87 -7.86 3.02
CA ASN A 230 -17.65 -7.94 1.78
C ASN A 230 -18.62 -6.77 1.64
N GLU A 231 -19.17 -6.29 2.74
CA GLU A 231 -20.05 -5.10 2.79
C GLU A 231 -19.29 -3.81 2.46
N LEU A 232 -17.99 -3.74 2.72
CA LEU A 232 -17.17 -2.58 2.36
C LEU A 232 -17.03 -2.37 0.85
N TYR A 233 -17.12 -3.41 0.02
CA TYR A 233 -16.99 -3.24 -1.43
C TYR A 233 -18.03 -2.28 -2.01
N PRO A 234 -19.35 -2.53 -1.87
CA PRO A 234 -20.35 -1.62 -2.39
C PRO A 234 -20.31 -0.25 -1.71
N LEU A 235 -20.03 -0.18 -0.40
CA LEU A 235 -19.91 1.09 0.33
C LEU A 235 -18.75 1.96 -0.20
N LEU A 236 -17.71 1.36 -0.75
CA LEU A 236 -16.59 2.07 -1.38
C LEU A 236 -16.72 2.16 -2.91
N GLY A 237 -17.90 1.87 -3.47
CA GLY A 237 -18.14 1.91 -4.91
C GLY A 237 -17.33 0.89 -5.72
N LEU A 238 -16.91 -0.21 -5.09
CA LEU A 238 -16.07 -1.23 -5.70
C LEU A 238 -16.87 -2.50 -6.02
N VAL A 239 -16.44 -3.20 -7.06
CA VAL A 239 -16.97 -4.53 -7.41
C VAL A 239 -16.23 -5.59 -6.62
N ALA A 240 -16.96 -6.39 -5.85
CA ALA A 240 -16.36 -7.49 -5.11
C ALA A 240 -15.80 -8.56 -6.07
N PRO A 241 -14.57 -9.05 -5.88
CA PRO A 241 -14.04 -10.12 -6.71
C PRO A 241 -14.86 -11.42 -6.52
N ALA A 242 -15.04 -12.19 -7.57
CA ALA A 242 -15.86 -13.40 -7.59
C ALA A 242 -15.54 -14.40 -6.45
N ASN A 243 -14.28 -14.43 -6.01
CA ASN A 243 -13.84 -15.29 -4.88
C ASN A 243 -14.22 -14.72 -3.50
N ALA A 244 -14.66 -13.46 -3.41
CA ALA A 244 -15.08 -12.84 -2.16
C ALA A 244 -16.49 -13.25 -1.76
N THR A 245 -17.36 -13.49 -2.75
CA THR A 245 -18.77 -13.83 -2.58
C THR A 245 -19.07 -15.33 -2.61
N ALA A 246 -18.09 -16.16 -2.95
CA ALA A 246 -18.27 -17.62 -2.97
C ALA A 246 -18.53 -18.12 -1.55
N ALA A 247 -19.76 -18.58 -1.30
CA ALA A 247 -20.10 -19.36 -0.11
C ALA A 247 -19.10 -20.53 0.02
N PRO A 248 -18.73 -20.93 1.25
CA PRO A 248 -17.83 -22.05 1.45
C PRO A 248 -18.43 -23.30 0.80
N LYS A 249 -17.90 -23.70 -0.35
CA LYS A 249 -18.20 -25.02 -0.91
C LYS A 249 -17.75 -26.04 0.13
N GLY A 250 -18.74 -26.65 0.79
CA GLY A 250 -18.51 -27.74 1.72
C GLY A 250 -17.69 -28.82 1.03
N LYS A 251 -16.42 -28.91 1.33
CA LYS A 251 -15.61 -30.11 1.22
C LYS A 251 -15.39 -30.60 2.63
N GLY A 252 -16.22 -31.58 3.02
CA GLY A 252 -15.85 -32.43 4.11
C GLY A 252 -14.50 -33.06 3.80
N VAL A 253 -13.59 -32.88 4.67
CA VAL A 253 -12.61 -33.80 5.26
C VAL A 253 -11.85 -32.97 6.27
N ALA A 254 -11.95 -33.35 7.52
CA ALA A 254 -11.14 -32.85 8.60
C ALA A 254 -9.66 -33.11 8.30
N ALA A 255 -8.95 -32.06 7.88
CA ALA A 255 -7.52 -31.96 8.08
C ALA A 255 -7.35 -31.15 9.37
N ALA A 256 -6.83 -31.78 10.41
CA ALA A 256 -6.52 -31.22 11.70
C ALA A 256 -5.79 -29.88 11.50
N ALA A 257 -6.47 -28.79 11.80
CA ALA A 257 -5.82 -27.52 12.07
C ALA A 257 -4.99 -27.78 13.36
N THR A 258 -3.71 -28.02 13.19
CA THR A 258 -2.76 -27.90 14.28
C THR A 258 -2.84 -26.44 14.72
N ASP A 259 -3.40 -26.25 15.90
CA ASP A 259 -3.58 -24.94 16.51
C ASP A 259 -2.20 -24.31 16.72
N GLU A 260 -1.87 -23.30 15.90
CA GLU A 260 -0.60 -22.57 16.06
C GLU A 260 -0.51 -21.89 17.43
N ASN A 261 -1.63 -21.71 18.14
CA ASN A 261 -1.68 -21.28 19.52
C ASN A 261 -1.15 -22.34 20.50
N GLU A 262 -1.33 -23.64 20.23
CA GLU A 262 -0.71 -24.70 21.04
C GLU A 262 0.81 -24.73 20.87
N SER A 263 1.30 -24.40 19.68
CA SER A 263 2.75 -24.28 19.43
C SER A 263 3.39 -23.13 20.21
N TYR A 264 2.68 -22.00 20.36
CA TYR A 264 3.15 -20.88 21.22
C TYR A 264 3.07 -21.22 22.71
N ALA A 265 2.04 -21.91 23.15
CA ALA A 265 1.90 -22.35 24.54
C ALA A 265 2.98 -23.39 24.90
N ALA A 266 3.35 -24.29 23.97
CA ALA A 266 4.44 -25.25 24.15
C ALA A 266 5.82 -24.57 24.23
N LEU A 267 6.05 -23.50 23.46
CA LEU A 267 7.29 -22.71 23.52
C LEU A 267 7.43 -21.94 24.83
N VAL A 268 6.36 -21.38 25.36
CA VAL A 268 6.35 -20.66 26.66
C VAL A 268 6.47 -21.64 27.82
N GLY A 269 5.89 -22.84 27.73
CA GLY A 269 5.97 -23.88 28.75
C GLY A 269 7.33 -24.59 28.85
N SER A 270 8.16 -24.55 27.77
CA SER A 270 9.49 -25.16 27.78
C SER A 270 10.61 -24.23 28.28
N ALA A 271 10.33 -22.93 28.44
CA ALA A 271 11.22 -21.98 29.12
C ALA A 271 10.93 -21.99 30.63
N GLY A 272 11.07 -23.16 31.27
CA GLY A 272 10.96 -23.28 32.68
C GLY A 272 12.14 -22.63 33.38
N TYR A 273 11.84 -21.73 34.31
CA TYR A 273 12.70 -21.41 35.44
C TYR A 273 12.63 -22.50 36.48
#